data_b1c4b8f783c3a04525309361ec78b322
#
_entry.id   b1c4b8f783c3a04525309361ec78b322
#
_cell.length_a   1.000
_cell.length_b   1.000
_cell.length_c   1.000
_cell.angle_alpha   90.00
_cell.angle_beta   90.00
_cell.angle_gamma   90.00
#
_symmetry.space_group_name_H-M   'P 1'
#
loop_
_entity.id
_entity.type
_entity.pdbx_description
1 polymer ?
#
loop_
_entity_poly.entity_id
_entity_poly.type
_entity_poly.pdbx_seq_one_letter_code
_entity_poly.pdbx_strand_id
1 'polypeptide(L)'
;AEYLSLARDVIALCKEYDVQCILHSFINVAMELEHPYIHLPLPILEAYVKKNVSGNISTNMSKSTDNYQQFFKVIGTSVHSVEDAIKAEQLGATYMTAGHIFATDCKKGLPPRGLDFLKNVCDAVQIPVYAIGGINIASNDDRIASDAPSTYDAIPDISVPRLAEVMKCGAAGGCIMSGMMRV
;
A
#
# COMPACT_ATOMS: atom_id res chain seq x y z
N ALA A 1 7.54 -18.78 12.17
CA ALA A 1 8.18 -18.29 13.40
C ALA A 1 8.90 -16.94 13.15
N GLU A 2 9.78 -16.86 12.16
CA GLU A 2 10.63 -15.69 11.90
C GLU A 2 9.83 -14.42 11.53
N TYR A 3 8.90 -14.51 10.58
CA TYR A 3 8.05 -13.37 10.18
C TYR A 3 7.14 -12.88 11.33
N LEU A 4 6.64 -13.77 12.16
CA LEU A 4 5.80 -13.42 13.33
C LEU A 4 6.58 -12.55 14.34
N SER A 5 7.83 -12.93 14.64
CA SER A 5 8.71 -12.15 15.52
C SER A 5 9.00 -10.77 14.94
N LEU A 6 9.43 -10.73 13.68
CA LEU A 6 9.71 -9.47 12.98
C LEU A 6 8.48 -8.56 12.92
N ALA A 7 7.29 -9.11 12.60
CA ALA A 7 6.06 -8.33 12.54
C ALA A 7 5.72 -7.71 13.89
N ARG A 8 5.91 -8.45 14.99
CA ARG A 8 5.68 -7.94 16.35
C ARG A 8 6.59 -6.75 16.66
N ASP A 9 7.89 -6.88 16.34
CA ASP A 9 8.88 -5.84 16.60
C ASP A 9 8.60 -4.59 15.76
N VAL A 10 8.26 -4.75 14.47
CA VAL A 10 7.90 -3.64 13.60
C VAL A 10 6.61 -2.95 14.04
N ILE A 11 5.57 -3.68 14.45
CA ILE A 11 4.34 -3.10 14.98
C ILE A 11 4.63 -2.25 16.23
N ALA A 12 5.48 -2.76 17.14
CA ALA A 12 5.85 -2.03 18.33
C ALA A 12 6.60 -0.74 18.01
N LEU A 13 7.55 -0.80 17.07
CA LEU A 13 8.30 0.36 16.59
C LEU A 13 7.38 1.40 15.93
N CYS A 14 6.50 0.96 15.04
CA CYS A 14 5.55 1.86 14.38
C CYS A 14 4.66 2.58 15.40
N LYS A 15 4.24 1.88 16.46
CA LYS A 15 3.45 2.47 17.55
C LYS A 15 4.25 3.52 18.33
N GLU A 16 5.54 3.29 18.56
CA GLU A 16 6.42 4.24 19.25
C GLU A 16 6.55 5.57 18.49
N TYR A 17 6.60 5.48 17.13
CA TYR A 17 6.73 6.65 16.26
C TYR A 17 5.39 7.19 15.73
N ASP A 18 4.27 6.73 16.28
CA ASP A 18 2.91 7.13 15.84
C ASP A 18 2.67 6.99 14.34
N VAL A 19 3.19 5.92 13.73
CA VAL A 19 2.99 5.59 12.32
C VAL A 19 2.15 4.31 12.17
N GLN A 20 1.28 4.28 11.16
CA GLN A 20 0.43 3.13 10.89
C GLN A 20 1.25 1.99 10.28
N CYS A 21 1.33 0.86 10.98
CA CYS A 21 1.84 -0.38 10.42
C CYS A 21 0.77 -1.09 9.60
N ILE A 22 1.12 -1.59 8.42
CA ILE A 22 0.24 -2.44 7.61
C ILE A 22 1.02 -3.70 7.26
N LEU A 23 0.56 -4.86 7.74
CA LEU A 23 1.20 -6.14 7.43
C LEU A 23 0.89 -6.56 6.00
N HIS A 24 1.79 -7.31 5.37
CA HIS A 24 1.65 -7.73 3.98
C HIS A 24 1.47 -9.25 3.88
N SER A 25 0.41 -9.70 3.18
CA SER A 25 0.12 -11.07 2.76
C SER A 25 -0.21 -12.10 3.85
N PHE A 26 0.37 -12.04 5.03
CA PHE A 26 0.26 -13.11 6.03
C PHE A 26 -0.94 -12.91 6.96
N ILE A 27 -2.14 -13.27 6.48
CA ILE A 27 -3.41 -13.15 7.21
C ILE A 27 -3.34 -13.81 8.61
N ASN A 28 -2.80 -15.03 8.69
CA ASN A 28 -2.71 -15.75 9.97
C ASN A 28 -1.84 -15.03 11.00
N VAL A 29 -0.74 -14.41 10.55
CA VAL A 29 0.13 -13.62 11.44
C VAL A 29 -0.55 -12.35 11.91
N ALA A 30 -1.26 -11.65 11.02
CA ALA A 30 -2.01 -10.46 11.39
C ALA A 30 -3.09 -10.79 12.44
N MET A 31 -3.79 -11.92 12.28
CA MET A 31 -4.79 -12.41 13.23
C MET A 31 -4.17 -12.82 14.57
N GLU A 32 -3.04 -13.55 14.56
CA GLU A 32 -2.35 -13.98 15.79
C GLU A 32 -1.83 -12.77 16.60
N LEU A 33 -1.45 -11.70 15.91
CA LEU A 33 -0.99 -10.45 16.54
C LEU A 33 -2.14 -9.47 16.84
N GLU A 34 -3.39 -9.85 16.60
CA GLU A 34 -4.58 -9.00 16.73
C GLU A 34 -4.42 -7.66 15.98
N HIS A 35 -3.71 -7.69 14.83
CA HIS A 35 -3.38 -6.50 14.04
C HIS A 35 -4.35 -6.31 12.87
N PRO A 36 -5.27 -5.32 12.92
CA PRO A 36 -6.41 -5.23 11.99
C PRO A 36 -6.08 -4.51 10.66
N TYR A 37 -4.81 -4.37 10.30
CA TYR A 37 -4.37 -3.64 9.10
C TYR A 37 -3.51 -4.54 8.21
N ILE A 38 -4.00 -4.82 6.99
CA ILE A 38 -3.34 -5.76 6.07
C ILE A 38 -3.34 -5.25 4.63
N HIS A 39 -2.30 -5.57 3.87
CA HIS A 39 -2.23 -5.41 2.42
C HIS A 39 -2.13 -6.79 1.76
N LEU A 40 -3.04 -7.10 0.87
CA LEU A 40 -3.14 -8.40 0.20
C LEU A 40 -2.94 -8.25 -1.31
N PRO A 41 -2.16 -9.12 -1.96
CA PRO A 41 -2.28 -9.28 -3.41
C PRO A 41 -3.72 -9.57 -3.82
N LEU A 42 -4.19 -9.01 -4.94
CA LEU A 42 -5.58 -9.13 -5.37
C LEU A 42 -6.09 -10.59 -5.42
N PRO A 43 -5.33 -11.59 -5.92
CA PRO A 43 -5.77 -12.98 -5.88
C PRO A 43 -5.98 -13.54 -4.46
N ILE A 44 -5.17 -13.07 -3.50
CA ILE A 44 -5.31 -13.48 -2.09
C ILE A 44 -6.54 -12.83 -1.48
N LEU A 45 -6.81 -11.56 -1.78
CA LEU A 45 -8.04 -10.87 -1.37
C LEU A 45 -9.27 -11.59 -1.90
N GLU A 46 -9.28 -11.98 -3.18
CA GLU A 46 -10.38 -12.75 -3.77
C GLU A 46 -10.61 -14.09 -3.05
N ALA A 47 -9.54 -14.83 -2.81
CA ALA A 47 -9.62 -16.12 -2.11
C ALA A 47 -10.12 -15.94 -0.67
N TYR A 48 -9.67 -14.89 0.01
CA TYR A 48 -10.09 -14.53 1.35
C TYR A 48 -11.60 -14.24 1.40
N VAL A 49 -12.09 -13.39 0.51
CA VAL A 49 -13.53 -13.02 0.44
C VAL A 49 -14.37 -14.24 0.07
N LYS A 50 -13.98 -15.03 -0.96
CA LYS A 50 -14.70 -16.25 -1.36
C LYS A 50 -14.83 -17.24 -0.21
N LYS A 51 -13.77 -17.47 0.56
CA LYS A 51 -13.78 -18.38 1.70
C LYS A 51 -14.76 -17.93 2.78
N ASN A 52 -14.83 -16.63 3.04
CA ASN A 52 -15.69 -16.08 4.08
C ASN A 52 -17.17 -16.05 3.65
N VAL A 53 -17.47 -15.79 2.38
CA VAL A 53 -18.83 -15.87 1.82
C VAL A 53 -19.34 -17.31 1.78
N SER A 54 -18.50 -18.28 1.43
CA SER A 54 -18.89 -19.70 1.34
C SER A 54 -19.05 -20.36 2.71
N GLY A 55 -18.41 -19.86 3.77
CA GLY A 55 -18.53 -20.36 5.15
C GLY A 55 -19.91 -20.12 5.79
N ASN A 56 -20.72 -19.22 5.23
CA ASN A 56 -22.08 -18.93 5.73
C ASN A 56 -23.16 -19.94 5.29
N ILE A 57 -22.81 -21.05 4.58
CA ILE A 57 -23.79 -22.02 4.05
C ILE A 57 -23.76 -23.37 4.82
N SER A 58 -22.99 -23.51 5.88
CA SER A 58 -22.99 -24.77 6.66
C SER A 58 -23.56 -24.57 8.06
N THR A 59 -24.79 -25.05 8.19
CA THR A 59 -25.49 -25.26 9.46
C THR A 59 -24.69 -26.11 10.44
N ASN A 60 -24.60 -25.64 11.69
CA ASN A 60 -24.17 -26.37 12.86
C ASN A 60 -22.67 -26.70 12.99
N MET A 61 -21.89 -25.71 13.46
CA MET A 61 -20.94 -25.89 14.57
C MET A 61 -20.23 -24.57 14.95
N SER A 62 -20.46 -24.19 16.21
CA SER A 62 -19.57 -23.35 17.09
C SER A 62 -18.79 -22.18 16.52
N LYS A 63 -19.29 -20.96 16.82
CA LYS A 63 -18.56 -19.77 17.30
C LYS A 63 -17.09 -19.54 16.86
N SER A 64 -16.74 -19.47 15.57
CA SER A 64 -15.44 -18.89 15.20
C SER A 64 -15.32 -18.39 13.74
N THR A 65 -16.32 -18.56 12.88
CA THR A 65 -16.22 -18.22 11.45
C THR A 65 -16.89 -16.92 11.04
N ASP A 66 -17.73 -16.32 11.87
CA ASP A 66 -18.51 -15.12 11.53
C ASP A 66 -17.73 -13.80 11.67
N ASN A 67 -16.46 -13.84 12.09
CA ASN A 67 -15.72 -12.64 12.48
C ASN A 67 -14.63 -12.17 11.50
N TYR A 68 -14.33 -12.91 10.43
CA TYR A 68 -13.16 -12.57 9.61
C TYR A 68 -13.34 -11.30 8.75
N GLN A 69 -14.55 -11.02 8.26
CA GLN A 69 -14.83 -9.77 7.55
C GLN A 69 -14.84 -8.55 8.47
N GLN A 70 -15.09 -8.74 9.78
CA GLN A 70 -15.07 -7.68 10.78
C GLN A 70 -13.69 -7.49 11.42
N PHE A 71 -12.76 -8.44 11.25
CA PHE A 71 -11.45 -8.35 11.90
C PHE A 71 -10.57 -7.25 11.30
N PHE A 72 -10.45 -7.24 9.96
CA PHE A 72 -9.63 -6.22 9.30
C PHE A 72 -10.38 -4.92 9.12
N LYS A 73 -9.86 -3.85 9.74
CA LYS A 73 -10.35 -2.47 9.60
C LYS A 73 -9.84 -1.82 8.32
N VAL A 74 -8.62 -2.19 7.90
CA VAL A 74 -7.98 -1.70 6.69
C VAL A 74 -7.48 -2.88 5.88
N ILE A 75 -7.96 -2.97 4.65
CA ILE A 75 -7.53 -3.97 3.66
C ILE A 75 -7.02 -3.21 2.44
N GLY A 76 -5.72 -3.24 2.23
CA GLY A 76 -5.10 -2.72 1.00
C GLY A 76 -4.94 -3.80 -0.05
N THR A 77 -4.83 -3.39 -1.31
CA THR A 77 -4.43 -4.30 -2.40
C THR A 77 -3.64 -3.57 -3.47
N SER A 78 -2.87 -4.32 -4.27
CA SER A 78 -2.13 -3.79 -5.42
C SER A 78 -2.88 -4.10 -6.70
N VAL A 79 -3.01 -3.08 -7.57
CA VAL A 79 -3.73 -3.18 -8.85
C VAL A 79 -2.84 -2.79 -10.02
N HIS A 80 -3.10 -3.42 -11.16
CA HIS A 80 -2.34 -3.25 -12.39
C HIS A 80 -3.20 -2.94 -13.61
N SER A 81 -4.51 -2.86 -13.46
CA SER A 81 -5.47 -2.43 -14.48
C SER A 81 -6.63 -1.69 -13.82
N VAL A 82 -7.46 -1.01 -14.60
CA VAL A 82 -8.69 -0.35 -14.12
C VAL A 82 -9.71 -1.40 -13.68
N GLU A 83 -9.79 -2.52 -14.39
CA GLU A 83 -10.64 -3.66 -14.05
C GLU A 83 -10.27 -4.27 -12.70
N ASP A 84 -8.96 -4.43 -12.42
CA ASP A 84 -8.47 -4.87 -11.12
C ASP A 84 -8.87 -3.89 -10.00
N ALA A 85 -8.83 -2.59 -10.27
CA ALA A 85 -9.20 -1.56 -9.29
C ALA A 85 -10.69 -1.62 -8.94
N ILE A 86 -11.57 -1.67 -9.93
CA ILE A 86 -13.01 -1.82 -9.73
C ILE A 86 -13.31 -3.10 -8.95
N LYS A 87 -12.67 -4.21 -9.34
CA LYS A 87 -12.83 -5.48 -8.67
C LYS A 87 -12.35 -5.45 -7.22
N ALA A 88 -11.20 -4.82 -6.96
CA ALA A 88 -10.66 -4.68 -5.61
C ALA A 88 -11.62 -3.92 -4.68
N GLU A 89 -12.21 -2.82 -5.16
CA GLU A 89 -13.20 -2.06 -4.41
C GLU A 89 -14.46 -2.90 -4.13
N GLN A 90 -14.97 -3.64 -5.13
CA GLN A 90 -16.11 -4.55 -4.96
C GLN A 90 -15.83 -5.68 -3.95
N LEU A 91 -14.57 -6.11 -3.81
CA LEU A 91 -14.13 -7.10 -2.83
C LEU A 91 -13.93 -6.51 -1.42
N GLY A 92 -14.15 -5.21 -1.23
CA GLY A 92 -14.07 -4.55 0.06
C GLY A 92 -12.68 -4.07 0.42
N ALA A 93 -11.78 -3.86 -0.54
CA ALA A 93 -10.55 -3.11 -0.30
C ALA A 93 -10.89 -1.71 0.20
N THR A 94 -10.13 -1.20 1.17
CA THR A 94 -10.33 0.13 1.76
C THR A 94 -9.33 1.17 1.20
N TYR A 95 -8.30 0.72 0.53
CA TYR A 95 -7.37 1.50 -0.28
C TYR A 95 -6.68 0.58 -1.30
N MET A 96 -6.01 1.15 -2.27
CA MET A 96 -5.19 0.39 -3.21
C MET A 96 -3.89 1.09 -3.57
N THR A 97 -2.90 0.30 -4.00
CA THR A 97 -1.70 0.82 -4.66
C THR A 97 -1.79 0.54 -6.15
N ALA A 98 -1.60 1.57 -6.98
CA ALA A 98 -1.61 1.47 -8.43
C ALA A 98 -0.19 1.61 -8.99
N GLY A 99 0.25 0.66 -9.81
CA GLY A 99 1.62 0.74 -10.32
C GLY A 99 2.02 -0.34 -11.32
N HIS A 100 3.28 -0.22 -11.77
CA HIS A 100 4.27 0.84 -11.45
C HIS A 100 4.08 2.06 -12.37
N ILE A 101 4.07 3.23 -11.80
CA ILE A 101 3.71 4.46 -12.52
C ILE A 101 4.89 4.98 -13.35
N PHE A 102 6.08 5.03 -12.76
CA PHE A 102 7.31 5.47 -13.42
C PHE A 102 8.30 4.32 -13.53
N ALA A 103 9.28 4.45 -14.42
CA ALA A 103 10.36 3.48 -14.55
C ALA A 103 11.06 3.23 -13.20
N THR A 104 11.35 1.97 -12.91
CA THR A 104 11.97 1.54 -11.65
C THR A 104 12.84 0.31 -11.85
N ASP A 105 13.94 0.24 -11.14
CA ASP A 105 14.87 -0.90 -11.18
C ASP A 105 14.23 -2.22 -10.74
N CYS A 106 13.20 -2.15 -9.88
CA CYS A 106 12.46 -3.34 -9.44
C CYS A 106 11.64 -4.00 -10.56
N LYS A 107 11.44 -3.31 -11.69
CA LYS A 107 10.64 -3.76 -12.85
C LYS A 107 11.40 -3.56 -14.16
N LYS A 108 12.71 -3.86 -14.17
CA LYS A 108 13.55 -3.76 -15.38
C LYS A 108 12.93 -4.50 -16.55
N GLY A 109 12.88 -3.84 -17.70
CA GLY A 109 12.36 -4.42 -18.95
C GLY A 109 10.82 -4.34 -19.11
N LEU A 110 10.10 -3.88 -18.09
CA LEU A 110 8.66 -3.62 -18.21
C LEU A 110 8.43 -2.11 -18.38
N PRO A 111 7.63 -1.69 -19.39
CA PRO A 111 7.28 -0.28 -19.55
C PRO A 111 6.44 0.20 -18.36
N PRO A 112 6.66 1.44 -17.87
CA PRO A 112 5.83 2.04 -16.83
C PRO A 112 4.41 2.24 -17.36
N ARG A 113 3.42 2.17 -16.47
CA ARG A 113 2.01 2.34 -16.82
C ARG A 113 1.64 3.81 -17.05
N GLY A 114 2.38 4.73 -16.46
CA GLY A 114 2.22 6.16 -16.66
C GLY A 114 1.10 6.81 -15.85
N LEU A 115 1.02 8.14 -15.99
CA LEU A 115 0.06 8.96 -15.27
C LEU A 115 -1.37 8.79 -15.79
N ASP A 116 -1.57 8.52 -17.08
CA ASP A 116 -2.90 8.28 -17.65
C ASP A 116 -3.55 7.04 -17.05
N PHE A 117 -2.78 5.97 -16.86
CA PHE A 117 -3.26 4.78 -16.15
C PHE A 117 -3.67 5.13 -14.71
N LEU A 118 -2.82 5.88 -13.97
CA LEU A 118 -3.13 6.29 -12.62
C LEU A 118 -4.42 7.10 -12.54
N LYS A 119 -4.56 8.08 -13.45
CA LYS A 119 -5.77 8.91 -13.53
C LYS A 119 -7.01 8.06 -13.79
N ASN A 120 -6.96 7.14 -14.75
CA ASN A 120 -8.09 6.27 -15.07
C ASN A 120 -8.48 5.37 -13.88
N VAL A 121 -7.50 4.88 -13.10
CA VAL A 121 -7.77 4.15 -11.86
C VAL A 121 -8.45 5.04 -10.83
N CYS A 122 -7.93 6.25 -10.59
CA CYS A 122 -8.51 7.19 -9.62
C CYS A 122 -9.93 7.60 -10.00
N ASP A 123 -10.21 7.80 -11.29
CA ASP A 123 -11.55 8.16 -11.78
C ASP A 123 -12.56 7.00 -11.67
N ALA A 124 -12.09 5.75 -11.63
CA ALA A 124 -12.93 4.55 -11.64
C ALA A 124 -13.39 4.06 -10.27
N VAL A 125 -12.75 4.52 -9.18
CA VAL A 125 -13.01 4.04 -7.81
C VAL A 125 -13.19 5.19 -6.84
N GLN A 126 -13.82 4.91 -5.69
CA GLN A 126 -14.05 5.91 -4.64
C GLN A 126 -13.07 5.79 -3.47
N ILE A 127 -12.43 4.64 -3.32
CA ILE A 127 -11.44 4.42 -2.25
C ILE A 127 -10.10 5.06 -2.59
N PRO A 128 -9.28 5.44 -1.58
CA PRO A 128 -7.98 6.05 -1.80
C PRO A 128 -7.04 5.19 -2.67
N VAL A 129 -6.45 5.82 -3.68
CA VAL A 129 -5.45 5.22 -4.58
C VAL A 129 -4.08 5.83 -4.28
N TYR A 130 -3.08 5.00 -4.02
CA TYR A 130 -1.70 5.42 -3.83
C TYR A 130 -0.86 4.99 -5.03
N ALA A 131 -0.12 5.92 -5.60
CA ALA A 131 0.80 5.62 -6.71
C ALA A 131 2.05 4.89 -6.20
N ILE A 132 2.51 3.86 -6.92
CA ILE A 132 3.76 3.15 -6.58
C ILE A 132 4.63 2.92 -7.82
N GLY A 133 5.94 2.88 -7.61
CA GLY A 133 6.95 2.60 -8.63
C GLY A 133 7.59 3.86 -9.21
N GLY A 134 8.90 3.95 -8.99
CA GLY A 134 9.74 5.05 -9.44
C GLY A 134 9.50 6.39 -8.76
N ILE A 135 8.83 6.40 -7.60
CA ILE A 135 8.69 7.56 -6.73
C ILE A 135 9.80 7.48 -5.70
N ASN A 136 10.72 8.45 -5.69
CA ASN A 136 11.88 8.47 -4.83
C ASN A 136 11.98 9.82 -4.12
N ILE A 137 12.65 9.84 -2.97
CA ILE A 137 13.12 11.05 -2.32
C ILE A 137 14.23 11.63 -3.20
N ALA A 138 14.23 12.94 -3.43
CA ALA A 138 15.31 13.61 -4.17
C ALA A 138 16.63 13.40 -3.42
N SER A 139 17.68 12.96 -4.13
CA SER A 139 19.04 12.91 -3.60
C SER A 139 19.61 14.33 -3.43
N ASN A 140 20.61 14.49 -2.55
CA ASN A 140 21.29 15.78 -2.42
C ASN A 140 21.93 16.25 -3.74
N ASP A 141 22.25 15.35 -4.66
CA ASP A 141 22.77 15.67 -5.99
C ASP A 141 21.73 16.36 -6.88
N ASP A 142 20.44 16.10 -6.68
CA ASP A 142 19.35 16.76 -7.41
C ASP A 142 19.10 18.20 -6.91
N ARG A 143 19.66 18.57 -5.75
CA ARG A 143 19.49 19.89 -5.11
C ARG A 143 20.49 20.96 -5.59
N ILE A 144 21.51 20.59 -6.36
CA ILE A 144 22.54 21.53 -6.85
C ILE A 144 21.99 22.56 -7.85
N ALA A 145 20.73 22.40 -8.28
CA ALA A 145 20.09 23.32 -9.23
C ALA A 145 19.24 24.44 -8.60
N SER A 146 19.17 24.55 -7.27
CA SER A 146 18.45 25.64 -6.59
C SER A 146 19.37 26.39 -5.62
N ASP A 147 19.69 27.65 -5.93
CA ASP A 147 20.45 28.61 -5.11
C ASP A 147 19.70 29.00 -3.81
N ALA A 148 19.47 28.08 -2.90
CA ALA A 148 18.89 28.38 -1.60
C ALA A 148 19.96 28.27 -0.49
N PRO A 149 20.10 29.30 0.41
CA PRO A 149 21.12 29.28 1.46
C PRO A 149 20.81 28.24 2.52
N SER A 150 21.81 27.43 2.84
CA SER A 150 21.82 26.44 3.93
C SER A 150 21.77 27.13 5.28
N THR A 151 20.62 27.09 5.97
CA THR A 151 20.55 27.35 7.41
C THR A 151 20.38 26.03 8.14
N TYR A 152 21.25 25.77 9.11
CA TYR A 152 21.52 24.49 9.79
C TYR A 152 20.42 23.97 10.73
N ASP A 153 19.25 24.61 10.84
CA ASP A 153 18.18 24.29 11.80
C ASP A 153 16.85 23.85 11.18
N ALA A 154 16.80 23.60 9.86
CA ALA A 154 15.60 23.09 9.23
C ALA A 154 15.68 21.56 9.11
N ILE A 155 14.62 20.85 9.54
CA ILE A 155 14.34 19.48 9.12
C ILE A 155 14.58 19.44 7.61
N PRO A 156 15.44 18.53 7.07
CA PRO A 156 15.75 18.53 5.65
C PRO A 156 14.42 18.46 4.88
N ASP A 157 14.20 19.45 4.02
CA ASP A 157 13.02 19.46 3.15
C ASP A 157 13.09 18.24 2.24
N ILE A 158 12.31 17.22 2.60
CA ILE A 158 12.25 15.95 1.88
C ILE A 158 11.46 16.22 0.60
N SER A 159 12.17 16.57 -0.47
CA SER A 159 11.56 16.73 -1.78
C SER A 159 11.23 15.35 -2.39
N VAL A 160 9.98 15.21 -2.84
CA VAL A 160 9.51 14.05 -3.60
C VAL A 160 8.97 14.57 -4.94
N PRO A 161 9.83 14.77 -5.96
CA PRO A 161 9.48 15.50 -7.18
C PRO A 161 8.23 14.96 -7.90
N ARG A 162 8.06 13.63 -7.93
CA ARG A 162 6.94 12.97 -8.62
C ARG A 162 5.65 12.93 -7.82
N LEU A 163 5.67 13.33 -6.55
CA LEU A 163 4.48 13.33 -5.71
C LEU A 163 3.42 14.30 -6.22
N ALA A 164 3.82 15.50 -6.61
CA ALA A 164 2.91 16.49 -7.17
C ALA A 164 2.23 16.02 -8.47
N GLU A 165 2.95 15.26 -9.30
CA GLU A 165 2.40 14.71 -10.55
C GLU A 165 1.31 13.67 -10.26
N VAL A 166 1.58 12.72 -9.35
CA VAL A 166 0.61 11.67 -9.01
C VAL A 166 -0.61 12.24 -8.28
N MET A 167 -0.43 13.26 -7.43
CA MET A 167 -1.54 13.95 -6.76
C MET A 167 -2.47 14.66 -7.74
N LYS A 168 -1.95 15.24 -8.83
CA LYS A 168 -2.75 15.86 -9.91
C LYS A 168 -3.62 14.82 -10.64
N CYS A 169 -3.27 13.55 -10.62
CA CYS A 169 -4.08 12.46 -11.19
C CYS A 169 -5.22 12.01 -10.27
N GLY A 170 -5.36 12.60 -9.07
CA GLY A 170 -6.35 12.20 -8.07
C GLY A 170 -5.85 11.16 -7.07
N ALA A 171 -4.58 10.77 -7.10
CA ALA A 171 -4.02 9.87 -6.11
C ALA A 171 -4.01 10.51 -4.71
N ALA A 172 -4.26 9.71 -3.69
CA ALA A 172 -4.20 10.12 -2.28
C ALA A 172 -2.76 10.29 -1.77
N GLY A 173 -1.77 9.77 -2.50
CA GLY A 173 -0.36 9.88 -2.17
C GLY A 173 0.53 8.99 -3.02
N GLY A 174 1.80 8.90 -2.64
CA GLY A 174 2.81 8.07 -3.28
C GLY A 174 3.50 7.11 -2.32
N CYS A 175 3.85 5.91 -2.80
CA CYS A 175 4.60 4.91 -2.05
C CYS A 175 6.07 4.96 -2.45
N ILE A 176 6.95 5.18 -1.49
CA ILE A 176 8.41 5.15 -1.66
C ILE A 176 8.93 3.85 -1.04
N MET A 177 9.64 3.05 -1.82
CA MET A 177 10.20 1.78 -1.34
C MET A 177 11.73 1.79 -1.35
N SER A 178 12.33 1.74 -2.53
CA SER A 178 13.79 1.62 -2.67
C SER A 178 14.55 2.83 -2.14
N GLY A 179 13.97 4.03 -2.21
CA GLY A 179 14.58 5.25 -1.68
C GLY A 179 14.69 5.28 -0.16
N MET A 180 13.84 4.53 0.55
CA MET A 180 13.84 4.42 2.01
C MET A 180 14.69 3.24 2.52
N MET A 181 15.13 2.34 1.64
CA MET A 181 15.93 1.16 2.01
C MET A 181 17.43 1.36 1.83
N ARG A 182 17.85 2.51 1.32
CA ARG A 182 19.26 2.90 1.20
C ARG A 182 19.61 3.77 2.39
N VAL A 183 20.12 3.14 3.43
CA VAL A 183 20.73 3.80 4.60
C VAL A 183 22.24 3.70 4.46
#